data_f856ace0797293fc9e7769b79ecb1e44
#
_entry.id   f856ace0797293fc9e7769b79ecb1e44
#
_cell.length_a   1.000
_cell.length_b   1.000
_cell.length_c   1.000
_cell.angle_alpha   90.00
_cell.angle_beta   90.00
_cell.angle_gamma   90.00
#
_symmetry.space_group_name_H-M   'P 1'
#
loop_
_entity.id
_entity.type
_entity.pdbx_description
1 polymer ?
#
loop_
_entity_poly.entity_id
_entity_poly.type
_entity_poly.pdbx_seq_one_letter_code
_entity_poly.pdbx_strand_id
1 'polypeptide(L)'
;MIRFALDSSILIYAELEPETEKGRRAAAVILLAAQNGVIPVQVFGEFLRFVQRRAPAAFTSACAQVDVCSSLFVTPATSDEILFLAMKIAKAHGLQLWDAVICAAAERACARVLVTEDLQDGREVGGLRILNPFKPASDAVFAELVLR
;
A
#
# COMPACT_ATOMS: atom_id res chain seq x y z
N MET A 1 15.17 -0.67 -10.75
CA MET A 1 14.27 0.21 -9.97
C MET A 1 13.57 -0.60 -8.90
N ILE A 2 13.57 -0.12 -7.68
CA ILE A 2 12.89 -0.79 -6.56
C ILE A 2 11.38 -0.71 -6.76
N ARG A 3 10.69 -1.83 -6.53
CA ARG A 3 9.24 -1.91 -6.62
C ARG A 3 8.62 -1.58 -5.27
N PHE A 4 7.72 -0.61 -5.27
CA PHE A 4 6.96 -0.21 -4.10
C PHE A 4 5.58 -0.89 -4.09
N ALA A 5 5.15 -1.32 -2.92
CA ALA A 5 3.76 -1.69 -2.68
C ALA A 5 3.08 -0.58 -1.86
N LEU A 6 1.80 -0.35 -2.12
CA LEU A 6 1.00 0.64 -1.42
C LEU A 6 -0.08 -0.03 -0.57
N ASP A 7 -0.25 0.48 0.65
CA ASP A 7 -1.32 0.07 1.55
C ASP A 7 -2.55 0.97 1.39
N SER A 8 -3.67 0.57 1.97
CA SER A 8 -4.95 1.27 1.86
C SER A 8 -4.91 2.70 2.41
N SER A 9 -4.13 2.98 3.46
CA SER A 9 -4.01 4.32 4.03
C SER A 9 -3.60 5.36 2.99
N ILE A 10 -2.73 4.99 2.06
CA ILE A 10 -2.26 5.90 1.00
C ILE A 10 -3.40 6.26 0.05
N LEU A 11 -4.19 5.28 -0.37
CA LEU A 11 -5.34 5.51 -1.24
C LEU A 11 -6.42 6.33 -0.53
N ILE A 12 -6.64 6.06 0.76
CA ILE A 12 -7.65 6.77 1.56
C ILE A 12 -7.32 8.26 1.66
N TYR A 13 -6.11 8.62 2.03
CA TYR A 13 -5.72 10.03 2.13
C TYR A 13 -5.82 10.76 0.78
N ALA A 14 -5.35 10.12 -0.29
CA ALA A 14 -5.40 10.74 -1.62
C ALA A 14 -6.83 11.00 -2.10
N GLU A 15 -7.75 10.07 -1.81
CA GLU A 15 -9.15 10.18 -2.26
C GLU A 15 -9.98 11.09 -1.37
N LEU A 16 -9.88 10.95 -0.04
CA LEU A 16 -10.79 11.62 0.89
C LEU A 16 -10.25 12.94 1.45
N GLU A 17 -8.94 13.15 1.39
CA GLU A 17 -8.31 14.35 1.95
C GLU A 17 -7.34 15.01 0.95
N PRO A 18 -7.75 15.21 -0.33
CA PRO A 18 -6.84 15.66 -1.38
C PRO A 18 -6.25 17.06 -1.14
N GLU A 19 -6.94 17.89 -0.36
CA GLU A 19 -6.53 19.25 -0.07
C GLU A 19 -5.59 19.37 1.13
N THR A 20 -5.43 18.29 1.90
CA THR A 20 -4.51 18.26 3.04
C THR A 20 -3.08 17.98 2.60
N GLU A 21 -2.11 18.29 3.47
CA GLU A 21 -0.72 17.95 3.23
C GLU A 21 -0.54 16.43 3.05
N LYS A 22 -1.17 15.63 3.92
CA LYS A 22 -1.14 14.15 3.79
C LYS A 22 -1.75 13.67 2.49
N GLY A 23 -2.88 14.23 2.08
CA GLY A 23 -3.55 13.86 0.83
C GLY A 23 -2.69 14.17 -0.39
N ARG A 24 -2.08 15.36 -0.44
CA ARG A 24 -1.16 15.73 -1.52
C ARG A 24 0.06 14.81 -1.55
N ARG A 25 0.60 14.51 -0.38
CA ARG A 25 1.74 13.59 -0.24
C ARG A 25 1.38 12.18 -0.74
N ALA A 26 0.22 11.67 -0.33
CA ALA A 26 -0.26 10.36 -0.76
C ALA A 26 -0.43 10.31 -2.29
N ALA A 27 -1.01 11.34 -2.89
CA ALA A 27 -1.16 11.43 -4.35
C ALA A 27 0.21 11.41 -5.05
N ALA A 28 1.19 12.13 -4.53
CA ALA A 28 2.55 12.13 -5.08
C ALA A 28 3.21 10.75 -4.99
N VAL A 29 3.02 10.04 -3.89
CA VAL A 29 3.54 8.68 -3.68
C VAL A 29 2.90 7.71 -4.67
N ILE A 30 1.60 7.80 -4.89
CA ILE A 30 0.90 6.96 -5.87
C ILE A 30 1.50 7.16 -7.27
N LEU A 31 1.68 8.40 -7.69
CA LEU A 31 2.29 8.70 -8.99
C LEU A 31 3.70 8.16 -9.12
N LEU A 32 4.50 8.30 -8.08
CA LEU A 32 5.86 7.77 -8.05
C LEU A 32 5.88 6.25 -8.18
N ALA A 33 5.03 5.57 -7.42
CA ALA A 33 4.97 4.11 -7.39
C ALA A 33 4.35 3.52 -8.66
N ALA A 34 3.52 4.26 -9.38
CA ALA A 34 2.80 3.77 -10.56
C ALA A 34 3.73 3.29 -11.70
N GLN A 35 4.97 3.73 -11.71
CA GLN A 35 5.93 3.31 -12.74
C GLN A 35 6.30 1.81 -12.64
N ASN A 36 6.30 1.26 -11.44
CA ASN A 36 6.66 -0.14 -11.22
C ASN A 36 6.11 -0.61 -9.86
N GLY A 37 4.84 -0.34 -9.60
CA GLY A 37 4.27 -0.55 -8.28
C GLY A 37 3.34 -1.75 -8.19
N VAL A 38 3.02 -2.07 -6.94
CA VAL A 38 2.13 -3.16 -6.56
C VAL A 38 1.05 -2.61 -5.64
N ILE A 39 -0.20 -2.93 -5.93
CA ILE A 39 -1.31 -2.75 -4.98
C ILE A 39 -2.03 -4.08 -4.88
N PRO A 40 -1.87 -4.83 -3.78
CA PRO A 40 -2.63 -6.07 -3.59
C PRO A 40 -4.14 -5.84 -3.67
N VAL A 41 -4.87 -6.79 -4.23
CA VAL A 41 -6.34 -6.70 -4.33
C VAL A 41 -6.98 -6.48 -2.95
N GLN A 42 -6.42 -7.07 -1.89
CA GLN A 42 -6.87 -6.85 -0.51
C GLN A 42 -6.88 -5.36 -0.15
N VAL A 43 -5.90 -4.60 -0.61
CA VAL A 43 -5.80 -3.16 -0.36
C VAL A 43 -6.97 -2.41 -1.00
N PHE A 44 -7.33 -2.76 -2.22
CA PHE A 44 -8.51 -2.17 -2.88
C PHE A 44 -9.79 -2.46 -2.10
N GLY A 45 -9.95 -3.69 -1.62
CA GLY A 45 -11.10 -4.07 -0.81
C GLY A 45 -11.21 -3.25 0.48
N GLU A 46 -10.11 -3.09 1.19
CA GLU A 46 -10.07 -2.28 2.41
C GLU A 46 -10.35 -0.80 2.13
N PHE A 47 -9.77 -0.26 1.08
CA PHE A 47 -10.00 1.12 0.64
C PHE A 47 -11.49 1.36 0.32
N LEU A 48 -12.08 0.51 -0.51
CA LEU A 48 -13.48 0.66 -0.90
C LEU A 48 -14.42 0.49 0.29
N ARG A 49 -14.15 -0.45 1.19
CA ARG A 49 -14.95 -0.62 2.40
C ARG A 49 -14.88 0.60 3.31
N PHE A 50 -13.68 1.16 3.48
CA PHE A 50 -13.50 2.38 4.28
C PHE A 50 -14.32 3.54 3.71
N VAL A 51 -14.23 3.77 2.40
CA VAL A 51 -14.98 4.85 1.73
C VAL A 51 -16.48 4.63 1.86
N GLN A 52 -16.95 3.41 1.64
CA GLN A 52 -18.38 3.08 1.72
C GLN A 52 -18.94 3.38 3.10
N ARG A 53 -18.16 3.14 4.15
CA ARG A 53 -18.60 3.35 5.54
C ARG A 53 -18.46 4.80 6.01
N ARG A 54 -17.39 5.49 5.60
CA ARG A 54 -17.04 6.82 6.13
C ARG A 54 -17.43 7.97 5.23
N ALA A 55 -17.45 7.74 3.93
CA ALA A 55 -17.74 8.77 2.94
C ALA A 55 -18.52 8.17 1.76
N PRO A 56 -19.74 7.66 1.99
CA PRO A 56 -20.47 6.92 0.95
C PRO A 56 -20.73 7.73 -0.33
N ALA A 57 -20.81 9.05 -0.24
CA ALA A 57 -20.93 9.91 -1.42
C ALA A 57 -19.71 9.86 -2.34
N ALA A 58 -18.55 9.46 -1.82
CA ALA A 58 -17.31 9.33 -2.60
C ALA A 58 -17.12 7.92 -3.17
N PHE A 59 -18.03 6.98 -2.93
CA PHE A 59 -17.82 5.58 -3.30
C PHE A 59 -17.68 5.38 -4.81
N THR A 60 -18.52 6.03 -5.61
CA THR A 60 -18.43 5.94 -7.09
C THR A 60 -17.07 6.45 -7.59
N SER A 61 -16.61 7.57 -7.05
CA SER A 61 -15.29 8.12 -7.37
C SER A 61 -14.16 7.18 -6.95
N ALA A 62 -14.28 6.57 -5.76
CA ALA A 62 -13.30 5.60 -5.27
C ALA A 62 -13.23 4.35 -6.17
N CYS A 63 -14.35 3.86 -6.66
CA CYS A 63 -14.38 2.75 -7.62
C CYS A 63 -13.65 3.12 -8.92
N ALA A 64 -13.84 4.34 -9.41
CA ALA A 64 -13.12 4.82 -10.60
C ALA A 64 -11.60 4.87 -10.35
N GLN A 65 -11.18 5.27 -9.15
CA GLN A 65 -9.76 5.24 -8.78
C GLN A 65 -9.19 3.82 -8.73
N VAL A 66 -9.95 2.85 -8.23
CA VAL A 66 -9.53 1.45 -8.27
C VAL A 66 -9.34 0.98 -9.71
N ASP A 67 -10.25 1.33 -10.62
CA ASP A 67 -10.12 0.99 -12.03
C ASP A 67 -8.84 1.58 -12.64
N VAL A 68 -8.55 2.84 -12.36
CA VAL A 68 -7.32 3.49 -12.82
C VAL A 68 -6.08 2.80 -12.25
N CYS A 69 -6.05 2.61 -10.93
CA CYS A 69 -4.91 1.97 -10.27
C CYS A 69 -4.70 0.53 -10.76
N SER A 70 -5.76 -0.22 -10.99
CA SER A 70 -5.64 -1.60 -11.47
C SER A 70 -5.02 -1.70 -12.87
N SER A 71 -5.11 -0.64 -13.67
CA SER A 71 -4.46 -0.60 -14.99
C SER A 71 -2.99 -0.16 -14.92
N LEU A 72 -2.57 0.48 -13.82
CA LEU A 72 -1.22 1.02 -13.65
C LEU A 72 -0.32 0.17 -12.76
N PHE A 73 -0.90 -0.57 -11.84
CA PHE A 73 -0.16 -1.36 -10.85
C PHE A 73 -0.33 -2.85 -11.08
N VAL A 74 0.65 -3.62 -10.62
CA VAL A 74 0.49 -5.06 -10.46
C VAL A 74 -0.44 -5.30 -9.26
N THR A 75 -1.48 -6.11 -9.44
CA THR A 75 -2.54 -6.31 -8.44
C THR A 75 -2.67 -7.79 -8.07
N PRO A 76 -1.76 -8.31 -7.21
CA PRO A 76 -1.83 -9.72 -6.83
C PRO A 76 -3.07 -10.01 -5.99
N ALA A 77 -3.74 -11.12 -6.32
CA ALA A 77 -4.90 -11.60 -5.58
C ALA A 77 -4.45 -12.34 -4.31
N THR A 78 -5.36 -12.43 -3.33
CA THR A 78 -5.17 -13.28 -2.16
C THR A 78 -5.53 -14.72 -2.53
N SER A 79 -4.53 -15.48 -2.97
CA SER A 79 -4.66 -16.92 -3.23
C SER A 79 -4.47 -17.71 -1.94
N ASP A 80 -4.69 -19.03 -2.01
CA ASP A 80 -4.36 -19.95 -0.92
C ASP A 80 -2.87 -19.87 -0.55
N GLU A 81 -1.99 -19.81 -1.54
CA GLU A 81 -0.55 -19.66 -1.32
C GLU A 81 -0.21 -18.38 -0.56
N ILE A 82 -0.82 -17.27 -0.94
CA ILE A 82 -0.64 -15.97 -0.26
C ILE A 82 -1.16 -16.05 1.18
N LEU A 83 -2.31 -16.66 1.40
CA LEU A 83 -2.85 -16.82 2.74
C LEU A 83 -1.93 -17.66 3.64
N PHE A 84 -1.40 -18.76 3.09
CA PHE A 84 -0.49 -19.63 3.86
C PHE A 84 0.82 -18.90 4.19
N LEU A 85 1.36 -18.12 3.26
CA LEU A 85 2.52 -17.27 3.54
C LEU A 85 2.19 -16.22 4.61
N ALA A 86 1.02 -15.60 4.54
CA ALA A 86 0.56 -14.63 5.52
C ALA A 86 0.45 -15.21 6.92
N MET A 87 0.01 -16.45 7.05
CA MET A 87 -0.03 -17.15 8.34
C MET A 87 1.36 -17.23 8.97
N LYS A 88 2.37 -17.56 8.17
CA LYS A 88 3.77 -17.62 8.65
C LYS A 88 4.28 -16.23 9.05
N ILE A 89 4.01 -15.21 8.25
CA ILE A 89 4.40 -13.83 8.53
C ILE A 89 3.73 -13.33 9.81
N ALA A 90 2.42 -13.57 9.97
CA ALA A 90 1.68 -13.15 11.15
C ALA A 90 2.26 -13.76 12.43
N LYS A 91 2.59 -15.04 12.41
CA LYS A 91 3.20 -15.74 13.56
C LYS A 91 4.61 -15.23 13.85
N ALA A 92 5.42 -15.05 12.82
CA ALA A 92 6.83 -14.66 12.99
C ALA A 92 6.98 -13.21 13.45
N HIS A 93 6.10 -12.32 13.01
CA HIS A 93 6.21 -10.88 13.24
C HIS A 93 5.15 -10.29 14.15
N GLY A 94 4.19 -11.09 14.61
CA GLY A 94 3.12 -10.61 15.48
C GLY A 94 2.17 -9.63 14.78
N LEU A 95 1.96 -9.79 13.46
CA LEU A 95 1.09 -8.92 12.70
C LEU A 95 -0.36 -9.40 12.73
N GLN A 96 -1.27 -8.45 12.60
CA GLN A 96 -2.67 -8.72 12.32
C GLN A 96 -2.77 -9.42 10.96
N LEU A 97 -3.69 -10.41 10.85
CA LEU A 97 -3.72 -11.31 9.68
C LEU A 97 -3.82 -10.57 8.34
N TRP A 98 -4.72 -9.59 8.23
CA TRP A 98 -4.91 -8.90 6.94
C TRP A 98 -3.72 -8.02 6.56
N ASP A 99 -3.00 -7.44 7.54
CA ASP A 99 -1.74 -6.77 7.28
C ASP A 99 -0.68 -7.75 6.78
N ALA A 100 -0.65 -8.95 7.35
CA ALA A 100 0.25 -10.01 6.89
C ALA A 100 -0.11 -10.48 5.47
N VAL A 101 -1.39 -10.51 5.11
CA VAL A 101 -1.83 -10.83 3.73
C VAL A 101 -1.30 -9.78 2.74
N ILE A 102 -1.38 -8.51 3.09
CA ILE A 102 -0.85 -7.44 2.24
C ILE A 102 0.67 -7.59 2.07
N CYS A 103 1.39 -7.85 3.16
CA CYS A 103 2.83 -8.10 3.11
C CYS A 103 3.18 -9.32 2.23
N ALA A 104 2.46 -10.42 2.39
CA ALA A 104 2.68 -11.64 1.62
C ALA A 104 2.45 -11.41 0.12
N ALA A 105 1.36 -10.75 -0.23
CA ALA A 105 1.04 -10.44 -1.63
C ALA A 105 2.09 -9.51 -2.26
N ALA A 106 2.49 -8.48 -1.53
CA ALA A 106 3.52 -7.55 -1.97
C ALA A 106 4.87 -8.23 -2.19
N GLU A 107 5.28 -9.06 -1.25
CA GLU A 107 6.55 -9.82 -1.34
C GLU A 107 6.55 -10.76 -2.55
N ARG A 108 5.46 -11.48 -2.76
CA ARG A 108 5.32 -12.40 -3.92
C ARG A 108 5.33 -11.65 -5.25
N ALA A 109 4.85 -10.43 -5.29
CA ALA A 109 4.96 -9.57 -6.48
C ALA A 109 6.31 -8.85 -6.57
N CYS A 110 7.28 -9.27 -5.79
CA CYS A 110 8.66 -8.75 -5.80
C CYS A 110 8.78 -7.28 -5.37
N ALA A 111 7.85 -6.78 -4.56
CA ALA A 111 8.02 -5.49 -3.90
C ALA A 111 9.10 -5.59 -2.83
N ARG A 112 9.82 -4.49 -2.62
CA ARG A 112 10.88 -4.38 -1.60
C ARG A 112 10.48 -3.43 -0.48
N VAL A 113 9.55 -2.54 -0.74
CA VAL A 113 9.09 -1.53 0.20
C VAL A 113 7.58 -1.55 0.23
N LEU A 114 7.00 -1.60 1.42
CA LEU A 114 5.57 -1.38 1.62
C LEU A 114 5.38 0.01 2.22
N VAL A 115 4.67 0.86 1.51
CA VAL A 115 4.36 2.22 1.93
C VAL A 115 3.05 2.21 2.70
N THR A 116 3.11 2.53 3.98
CA THR A 116 1.96 2.51 4.89
C THR A 116 2.18 3.41 6.10
N GLU A 117 1.09 3.94 6.66
CA GLU A 117 1.11 4.65 7.94
C GLU A 117 0.85 3.70 9.12
N ASP A 118 0.27 2.53 8.86
CA ASP A 118 -0.34 1.67 9.89
C ASP A 118 0.64 0.69 10.54
N LEU A 119 1.80 0.47 9.95
CA LEU A 119 2.85 -0.38 10.50
C LEU A 119 4.07 0.45 10.92
N GLN A 120 4.92 -0.15 11.76
CA GLN A 120 6.08 0.56 12.28
C GLN A 120 7.09 0.90 11.18
N ASP A 121 7.34 2.18 11.00
CA ASP A 121 8.32 2.69 10.04
C ASP A 121 9.71 2.12 10.28
N GLY A 122 10.37 1.71 9.21
CA GLY A 122 11.70 1.12 9.24
C GLY A 122 11.75 -0.36 9.59
N ARG A 123 10.63 -0.96 10.00
CA ARG A 123 10.56 -2.39 10.30
C ARG A 123 10.75 -3.21 9.04
N GLU A 124 11.41 -4.34 9.16
CA GLU A 124 11.51 -5.33 8.08
C GLU A 124 10.56 -6.50 8.37
N VAL A 125 9.76 -6.86 7.36
CA VAL A 125 8.82 -7.97 7.40
C VAL A 125 9.08 -8.84 6.17
N GLY A 126 9.70 -9.99 6.38
CA GLY A 126 10.17 -10.81 5.27
C GLY A 126 11.17 -10.01 4.40
N GLY A 127 10.92 -9.94 3.11
CA GLY A 127 11.72 -9.16 2.18
C GLY A 127 11.30 -7.70 2.04
N LEU A 128 10.33 -7.24 2.84
CA LEU A 128 9.78 -5.89 2.75
C LEU A 128 10.33 -4.98 3.84
N ARG A 129 10.68 -3.76 3.45
CA ARG A 129 10.90 -2.65 4.38
C ARG A 129 9.62 -1.82 4.48
N ILE A 130 9.18 -1.53 5.70
CA ILE A 130 8.04 -0.67 5.95
C ILE A 130 8.48 0.79 5.90
N LEU A 131 7.76 1.61 5.15
CA LEU A 131 8.05 3.03 5.00
C LEU A 131 6.78 3.85 5.21
N ASN A 132 6.79 4.71 6.24
CA ASN A 132 5.73 5.68 6.45
C ASN A 132 6.07 6.95 5.66
N PRO A 133 5.28 7.30 4.62
CA PRO A 133 5.62 8.41 3.74
C PRO A 133 5.35 9.78 4.36
N PHE A 134 4.65 9.82 5.50
CA PHE A 134 4.23 11.07 6.14
C PHE A 134 5.23 11.58 7.17
N LYS A 135 6.30 10.85 7.43
CA LYS A 135 7.39 11.30 8.29
C LYS A 135 8.38 12.16 7.51
N PRO A 136 8.93 13.23 8.13
CA PRO A 136 9.88 14.13 7.43
C PRO A 136 11.11 13.43 6.87
N ALA A 137 11.62 12.42 7.56
CA ALA A 137 12.80 11.65 7.13
C ALA A 137 12.56 10.80 5.88
N SER A 138 11.29 10.57 5.50
CA SER A 138 10.94 9.69 4.38
C SER A 138 11.36 10.26 3.03
N ASP A 139 11.50 11.57 2.88
CA ASP A 139 11.92 12.20 1.63
C ASP A 139 13.30 11.71 1.17
N ALA A 140 14.24 11.67 2.10
CA ALA A 140 15.59 11.18 1.81
C ALA A 140 15.58 9.68 1.42
N VAL A 141 14.77 8.89 2.12
CA VAL A 141 14.63 7.46 1.84
C VAL A 141 14.02 7.23 0.46
N PHE A 142 12.96 7.95 0.10
CA PHE A 142 12.35 7.88 -1.23
C PHE A 142 13.36 8.25 -2.32
N ALA A 143 14.08 9.36 -2.14
CA ALA A 143 15.07 9.81 -3.10
C ALA A 143 16.15 8.74 -3.32
N GLU A 144 16.66 8.14 -2.24
CA GLU A 144 17.66 7.07 -2.32
C GLU A 144 17.12 5.82 -3.05
N LEU A 145 15.90 5.39 -2.74
CA LEU A 145 15.31 4.18 -3.30
C LEU A 145 14.91 4.34 -4.78
N VAL A 146 14.48 5.53 -5.18
CA VAL A 146 14.11 5.80 -6.58
C VAL A 146 15.33 5.83 -7.49
N LEU A 147 16.48 6.26 -6.97
CA LEU A 147 17.72 6.34 -7.75
C LEU A 147 18.42 4.98 -7.92
N ARG A 148 17.98 3.96 -7.21
CA ARG A 148 18.50 2.60 -7.33
C ARG A 148 17.75 1.79 -8.38
#